data_bfe72eb06a7dd5bcddfe2ea26287bb37
#
_entry.id   bfe72eb06a7dd5bcddfe2ea26287bb37
#
_cell.length_a   1.000
_cell.length_b   1.000
_cell.length_c   1.000
_cell.angle_alpha   90.00
_cell.angle_beta   90.00
_cell.angle_gamma   90.00
#
_symmetry.space_group_name_H-M   'P 1'
#
loop_
_entity.id
_entity.type
_entity.pdbx_description
1 polymer ?
#
loop_
_entity_poly.entity_id
_entity_poly.type
_entity_poly.pdbx_seq_one_letter_code
_entity_poly.pdbx_strand_id
1 'polypeptide(L)'
;MRRTKPPVGWERAKNCFPVPNELLDFDLPASAVAVYLYLLRNADRKTNQCHPSEGTIAKRLHLSRNTVAKHVHLLEERGFIVTEHTKIITKNGMKKNGNLFYTIIPLQEVMEQHYEQQFHALERTTERRKVQAKLAEQLGA
;
A
#
# COMPACT_ATOMS: atom_id res chain seq x y z
N MET A 1 -9.71 24.30 29.14
CA MET A 1 -8.75 23.91 28.07
C MET A 1 -8.79 24.92 26.94
N ARG A 2 -7.74 25.67 26.77
CA ARG A 2 -7.65 26.57 25.61
C ARG A 2 -7.47 25.71 24.34
N ARG A 3 -8.44 25.72 23.45
CA ARG A 3 -8.26 25.17 22.11
C ARG A 3 -7.22 26.04 21.40
N THR A 4 -6.06 25.51 21.19
CA THR A 4 -5.06 26.16 20.34
C THR A 4 -5.65 26.28 18.93
N LYS A 5 -5.70 27.50 18.39
CA LYS A 5 -6.12 27.68 17.00
C LYS A 5 -5.19 26.89 16.09
N PRO A 6 -5.73 26.16 15.10
CA PRO A 6 -4.89 25.50 14.12
C PRO A 6 -4.00 26.50 13.39
N PRO A 7 -2.85 26.07 12.86
CA PRO A 7 -1.95 26.95 12.13
C PRO A 7 -2.67 27.69 11.01
N VAL A 8 -2.26 28.92 10.76
CA VAL A 8 -2.82 29.75 9.68
C VAL A 8 -2.71 29.03 8.35
N GLY A 9 -3.81 28.84 7.66
CA GLY A 9 -3.90 28.09 6.40
C GLY A 9 -4.56 26.71 6.52
N TRP A 10 -4.53 26.09 7.69
CA TRP A 10 -5.19 24.80 7.92
C TRP A 10 -6.72 24.88 7.71
N GLU A 11 -7.32 25.96 8.18
CA GLU A 11 -8.77 26.20 8.02
C GLU A 11 -9.18 26.48 6.57
N ARG A 12 -8.23 26.87 5.72
CA ARG A 12 -8.45 27.19 4.30
C ARG A 12 -8.10 26.05 3.35
N ALA A 13 -7.62 24.95 3.86
CA ALA A 13 -7.20 23.80 3.05
C ALA A 13 -8.43 23.01 2.55
N LYS A 14 -9.20 23.63 1.64
CA LYS A 14 -10.36 22.98 1.01
C LYS A 14 -9.96 21.92 -0.02
N ASN A 15 -8.76 22.00 -0.55
CA ASN A 15 -8.23 21.10 -1.57
C ASN A 15 -7.12 20.23 -0.99
N CYS A 16 -7.50 19.29 -0.15
CA CYS A 16 -6.59 18.37 0.50
C CYS A 16 -7.20 16.97 0.54
N PHE A 17 -6.37 15.97 0.76
CA PHE A 17 -6.82 14.60 0.96
C PHE A 17 -6.29 14.07 2.29
N PRO A 18 -7.09 13.27 3.02
CA PRO A 18 -6.65 12.71 4.29
C PRO A 18 -5.67 11.55 4.07
N VAL A 19 -4.64 11.52 4.90
CA VAL A 19 -3.68 10.44 4.96
C VAL A 19 -3.68 9.88 6.38
N PRO A 20 -3.90 8.58 6.57
CA PRO A 20 -3.85 7.99 7.90
C PRO A 20 -2.45 8.12 8.52
N ASN A 21 -2.41 8.41 9.82
CA ASN A 21 -1.15 8.56 10.54
C ASN A 21 -0.29 7.30 10.49
N GLU A 22 -0.92 6.14 10.47
CA GLU A 22 -0.29 4.82 10.49
C GLU A 22 0.54 4.52 9.24
N LEU A 23 0.38 5.30 8.17
CA LEU A 23 1.17 5.12 6.94
C LEU A 23 2.68 5.14 7.20
N LEU A 24 3.13 6.00 8.09
CA LEU A 24 4.56 6.13 8.43
C LEU A 24 5.06 5.05 9.40
N ASP A 25 4.16 4.28 9.99
CA ASP A 25 4.52 3.18 10.89
C ASP A 25 4.88 1.89 10.13
N PHE A 26 4.56 1.83 8.84
CA PHE A 26 5.00 0.75 7.97
C PHE A 26 6.43 1.00 7.49
N ASP A 27 7.20 -0.06 7.39
CA ASP A 27 8.57 0.00 6.91
C ASP A 27 8.61 0.07 5.38
N LEU A 28 8.26 1.23 4.84
CA LEU A 28 8.23 1.51 3.40
C LEU A 28 9.34 2.50 3.02
N PRO A 29 10.02 2.28 1.89
CA PRO A 29 10.92 3.28 1.33
C PRO A 29 10.19 4.61 1.06
N ALA A 30 10.88 5.74 1.20
CA ALA A 30 10.30 7.06 0.96
C ALA A 30 9.67 7.20 -0.43
N SER A 31 10.30 6.63 -1.46
CA SER A 31 9.76 6.65 -2.82
C SER A 31 8.46 5.84 -2.95
N ALA A 32 8.35 4.72 -2.23
CA ALA A 32 7.12 3.93 -2.19
C ALA A 32 5.98 4.70 -1.50
N VAL A 33 6.29 5.39 -0.41
CA VAL A 33 5.33 6.29 0.27
C VAL A 33 4.86 7.37 -0.69
N ALA A 34 5.76 7.99 -1.45
CA ALA A 34 5.42 9.03 -2.43
C ALA A 34 4.49 8.48 -3.52
N VAL A 35 4.76 7.30 -4.05
CA VAL A 35 3.89 6.64 -5.04
C VAL A 35 2.51 6.37 -4.45
N TYR A 36 2.45 5.83 -3.25
CA TYR A 36 1.20 5.59 -2.55
C TYR A 36 0.38 6.88 -2.37
N LEU A 37 1.02 7.96 -1.91
CA LEU A 37 0.37 9.26 -1.73
C LEU A 37 -0.19 9.80 -3.05
N TYR A 38 0.56 9.65 -4.13
CA TYR A 38 0.10 10.08 -5.45
C TYR A 38 -1.15 9.31 -5.89
N LEU A 39 -1.15 8.00 -5.72
CA LEU A 39 -2.31 7.16 -6.03
C LEU A 39 -3.50 7.52 -5.15
N LEU A 40 -3.28 7.70 -3.86
CA LEU A 40 -4.33 8.08 -2.90
C LEU A 40 -4.97 9.42 -3.26
N ARG A 41 -4.16 10.40 -3.64
CA ARG A 41 -4.63 11.72 -4.08
C ARG A 41 -5.55 11.63 -5.31
N ASN A 42 -5.21 10.78 -6.27
CA ASN A 42 -5.93 10.65 -7.53
C ASN A 42 -7.06 9.63 -7.49
N ALA A 43 -7.17 8.85 -6.43
CA ALA A 43 -8.22 7.86 -6.28
C ALA A 43 -9.60 8.50 -6.08
N ASP A 44 -10.61 7.93 -6.70
CA ASP A 44 -11.99 8.28 -6.42
C ASP A 44 -12.32 7.89 -4.98
N ARG A 45 -12.88 8.81 -4.21
CA ARG A 45 -13.22 8.59 -2.80
C ARG A 45 -14.29 7.52 -2.58
N LYS A 46 -15.13 7.27 -3.58
CA LYS A 46 -16.19 6.25 -3.50
C LYS A 46 -15.68 4.86 -3.81
N THR A 47 -14.83 4.74 -4.83
CA THR A 47 -14.35 3.46 -5.33
C THR A 47 -12.93 3.12 -4.91
N ASN A 48 -12.18 4.09 -4.40
CA ASN A 48 -10.74 4.00 -4.07
C ASN A 48 -9.88 3.57 -5.27
N GLN A 49 -10.30 3.95 -6.47
CA GLN A 49 -9.67 3.52 -7.71
C GLN A 49 -9.13 4.69 -8.52
N CYS A 50 -8.01 4.46 -9.19
CA CYS A 50 -7.42 5.39 -10.15
C CYS A 50 -6.64 4.63 -11.22
N HIS A 51 -6.30 5.32 -12.32
CA HIS A 51 -5.61 4.70 -13.45
C HIS A 51 -4.57 5.61 -14.11
N PRO A 52 -3.70 6.30 -13.33
CA PRO A 52 -2.63 7.10 -13.92
C PRO A 52 -1.61 6.19 -14.63
N SER A 53 -0.98 6.72 -15.69
CA SER A 53 0.11 6.00 -16.33
C SER A 53 1.37 6.02 -15.47
N GLU A 54 2.21 4.99 -15.59
CA GLU A 54 3.51 4.95 -14.91
C GLU A 54 4.38 6.17 -15.28
N GLY A 55 4.31 6.60 -16.54
CA GLY A 55 5.02 7.77 -17.01
C GLY A 55 4.55 9.06 -16.34
N THR A 56 3.25 9.19 -16.09
CA THR A 56 2.68 10.34 -15.37
C THR A 56 3.13 10.35 -13.91
N ILE A 57 3.09 9.22 -13.24
CA ILE A 57 3.57 9.06 -11.86
C ILE A 57 5.06 9.41 -11.78
N ALA A 58 5.86 8.85 -12.67
CA ALA A 58 7.31 9.09 -12.74
C ALA A 58 7.63 10.56 -12.92
N LYS A 59 6.95 11.22 -13.83
CA LYS A 59 7.15 12.64 -14.13
C LYS A 59 6.77 13.54 -12.96
N ARG A 60 5.67 13.23 -12.28
CA ARG A 60 5.19 14.01 -11.13
C ARG A 60 6.09 13.88 -9.91
N LEU A 61 6.62 12.69 -9.68
CA LEU A 61 7.43 12.38 -8.50
C LEU A 61 8.94 12.49 -8.76
N HIS A 62 9.34 12.87 -9.98
CA HIS A 62 10.75 12.92 -10.38
C HIS A 62 11.48 11.58 -10.19
N LEU A 63 10.79 10.51 -10.51
CA LEU A 63 11.31 9.14 -10.47
C LEU A 63 11.41 8.57 -11.89
N SER A 64 12.24 7.55 -12.07
CA SER A 64 12.23 6.79 -13.32
C SER A 64 11.02 5.86 -13.38
N ARG A 65 10.58 5.47 -14.59
CA ARG A 65 9.50 4.49 -14.76
C ARG A 65 9.80 3.17 -14.09
N ASN A 66 11.04 2.71 -14.18
CA ASN A 66 11.47 1.46 -13.55
C ASN A 66 11.34 1.54 -12.02
N THR A 67 11.69 2.67 -11.43
CA THR A 67 11.54 2.91 -9.99
C THR A 67 10.07 2.92 -9.59
N VAL A 68 9.20 3.57 -10.39
CA VAL A 68 7.75 3.55 -10.14
C VAL A 68 7.21 2.13 -10.21
N ALA A 69 7.55 1.37 -11.23
CA ALA A 69 7.12 -0.03 -11.38
C ALA A 69 7.57 -0.90 -10.20
N LYS A 70 8.80 -0.71 -9.75
CA LYS A 70 9.34 -1.42 -8.58
C LYS A 70 8.55 -1.11 -7.31
N HIS A 71 8.22 0.14 -7.07
CA HIS A 71 7.48 0.55 -5.87
C HIS A 71 6.00 0.17 -5.96
N VAL A 72 5.40 0.20 -7.14
CA VAL A 72 4.05 -0.32 -7.36
C VAL A 72 4.00 -1.81 -7.00
N HIS A 73 4.97 -2.58 -7.47
CA HIS A 73 5.08 -4.00 -7.16
C HIS A 73 5.26 -4.24 -5.65
N LEU A 74 6.10 -3.45 -5.00
CA LEU A 74 6.31 -3.52 -3.56
C LEU A 74 5.01 -3.23 -2.77
N LEU A 75 4.29 -2.20 -3.16
CA LEU A 75 3.01 -1.84 -2.53
C LEU A 75 1.96 -2.95 -2.71
N GLU A 76 1.93 -3.56 -3.89
CA GLU A 76 1.03 -4.67 -4.19
C GLU A 76 1.37 -5.90 -3.36
N GLU A 77 2.65 -6.26 -3.26
CA GLU A 77 3.12 -7.38 -2.42
C GLU A 77 2.75 -7.21 -0.96
N ARG A 78 2.82 -5.99 -0.45
CA ARG A 78 2.49 -5.68 0.93
C ARG A 78 0.99 -5.47 1.19
N GLY A 79 0.17 -5.58 0.16
CA GLY A 79 -1.29 -5.50 0.28
C GLY A 79 -1.86 -4.09 0.37
N PHE A 80 -1.09 -3.06 0.04
CA PHE A 80 -1.58 -1.67 0.03
C PHE A 80 -2.45 -1.34 -1.16
N ILE A 81 -2.17 -1.96 -2.30
CA ILE A 81 -2.89 -1.75 -3.56
C ILE A 81 -3.13 -3.06 -4.27
N VAL A 82 -4.12 -3.07 -5.13
CA VAL A 82 -4.37 -4.14 -6.10
C VAL A 82 -4.29 -3.52 -7.48
N THR A 83 -3.58 -4.16 -8.40
CA THR A 83 -3.44 -3.70 -9.78
C THR A 83 -4.17 -4.61 -10.75
N GLU A 84 -4.80 -4.02 -11.75
CA GLU A 84 -5.42 -4.74 -12.86
C GLU A 84 -4.93 -4.18 -14.17
N HIS A 85 -4.64 -5.06 -15.12
CA HIS A 85 -4.26 -4.65 -16.46
C HIS A 85 -5.49 -4.27 -17.27
N THR A 86 -5.44 -3.08 -17.86
CA THR A 86 -6.47 -2.64 -18.81
C THR A 86 -6.02 -2.89 -20.23
N LYS A 87 -6.96 -3.23 -21.11
CA LYS A 87 -6.72 -3.39 -22.55
C LYS A 87 -7.45 -2.29 -23.30
N ILE A 88 -6.74 -1.57 -24.16
CA ILE A 88 -7.30 -0.55 -25.02
C ILE A 88 -7.35 -1.09 -26.44
N ILE A 89 -8.50 -0.91 -27.12
CA ILE A 89 -8.64 -1.19 -28.53
C ILE A 89 -8.28 0.08 -29.30
N THR A 90 -7.22 0.04 -30.10
CA THR A 90 -6.84 1.18 -30.94
C THR A 90 -7.78 1.34 -32.13
N LYS A 91 -7.76 2.53 -32.78
CA LYS A 91 -8.55 2.81 -33.99
C LYS A 91 -8.35 1.77 -35.12
N ASN A 92 -7.22 1.08 -35.12
CA ASN A 92 -6.90 0.02 -36.10
C ASN A 92 -7.34 -1.38 -35.65
N GLY A 93 -8.11 -1.49 -34.56
CA GLY A 93 -8.57 -2.78 -34.04
C GLY A 93 -7.54 -3.60 -33.30
N MET A 94 -6.32 -3.07 -33.08
CA MET A 94 -5.27 -3.74 -32.29
C MET A 94 -5.50 -3.57 -30.81
N LYS A 95 -5.39 -4.65 -30.05
CA LYS A 95 -5.42 -4.61 -28.59
C LYS A 95 -4.05 -4.17 -28.07
N LYS A 96 -3.99 -3.05 -27.37
CA LYS A 96 -2.80 -2.60 -26.64
C LYS A 96 -3.07 -2.65 -25.14
N ASN A 97 -2.00 -2.89 -24.36
CA ASN A 97 -2.07 -2.74 -22.90
C ASN A 97 -2.30 -1.27 -22.58
N GLY A 98 -3.39 -0.99 -21.86
CA GLY A 98 -3.65 0.35 -21.32
C GLY A 98 -2.91 0.57 -20.01
N ASN A 99 -3.21 1.69 -19.35
CA ASN A 99 -2.68 1.98 -18.03
C ASN A 99 -3.13 0.94 -17.01
N LEU A 100 -2.32 0.70 -16.00
CA LEU A 100 -2.74 -0.12 -14.87
C LEU A 100 -3.89 0.58 -14.14
N PHE A 101 -4.82 -0.23 -13.69
CA PHE A 101 -5.93 0.19 -12.87
C PHE A 101 -5.60 -0.14 -11.42
N TYR A 102 -5.55 0.88 -10.58
CA TYR A 102 -5.13 0.75 -9.18
C TYR A 102 -6.34 0.81 -8.27
N THR A 103 -6.47 -0.16 -7.38
CA THR A 103 -7.42 -0.11 -6.27
C THR A 103 -6.64 0.03 -4.98
N ILE A 104 -6.91 1.08 -4.22
CA ILE A 104 -6.25 1.33 -2.94
C ILE A 104 -7.00 0.58 -1.85
N ILE A 105 -6.28 -0.24 -1.11
CA ILE A 105 -6.82 -0.94 0.04
C ILE A 105 -6.77 0.00 1.25
N PRO A 106 -7.88 0.18 1.99
CA PRO A 106 -7.87 0.98 3.21
C PRO A 106 -6.77 0.54 4.18
N LEU A 107 -6.03 1.49 4.74
CA LEU A 107 -4.91 1.18 5.64
C LEU A 107 -5.32 0.35 6.85
N GLN A 108 -6.53 0.50 7.33
CA GLN A 108 -7.07 -0.31 8.42
C GLN A 108 -7.09 -1.80 8.05
N GLU A 109 -7.53 -2.14 6.84
CA GLU A 109 -7.51 -3.52 6.35
C GLU A 109 -6.08 -4.06 6.19
N VAL A 110 -5.17 -3.23 5.71
CA VAL A 110 -3.74 -3.59 5.60
C VAL A 110 -3.16 -3.89 6.97
N MET A 111 -3.47 -3.06 7.97
CA MET A 111 -3.03 -3.26 9.35
C MET A 111 -3.59 -4.56 9.93
N GLU A 112 -4.86 -4.83 9.74
CA GLU A 112 -5.50 -6.08 10.21
C GLU A 112 -4.82 -7.31 9.60
N GLN A 113 -4.59 -7.31 8.29
CA GLN A 113 -3.88 -8.41 7.62
C GLN A 113 -2.46 -8.58 8.16
N HIS A 114 -1.77 -7.49 8.42
CA HIS A 114 -0.41 -7.51 8.95
C HIS A 114 -0.38 -8.10 10.37
N TYR A 115 -1.30 -7.70 11.23
CA TYR A 115 -1.44 -8.24 12.58
C TYR A 115 -1.82 -9.72 12.56
N GLU A 116 -2.73 -10.13 11.70
CA GLU A 116 -3.09 -11.54 11.54
C GLU A 116 -1.89 -12.40 11.13
N GLN A 117 -1.10 -11.90 10.17
CA GLN A 117 0.12 -12.60 9.73
C GLN A 117 1.14 -12.72 10.87
N GLN A 118 1.33 -11.67 11.65
CA GLN A 118 2.22 -11.71 12.82
C GLN A 118 1.70 -12.67 13.88
N PHE A 119 0.41 -12.67 14.13
CA PHE A 119 -0.23 -13.57 15.10
C PHE A 119 -0.06 -15.04 14.71
N HIS A 120 -0.35 -15.38 13.45
CA HIS A 120 -0.14 -16.74 12.93
C HIS A 120 1.33 -17.17 12.95
N ALA A 121 2.26 -16.26 12.69
CA ALA A 121 3.69 -16.55 12.81
C ALA A 121 4.10 -16.86 14.26
N LEU A 122 3.55 -16.12 15.23
CA LEU A 122 3.78 -16.37 16.66
C LEU A 122 3.17 -17.72 17.11
N GLU A 123 1.96 -18.03 16.67
CA GLU A 123 1.32 -19.33 16.95
C GLU A 123 2.17 -20.49 16.42
N ARG A 124 2.61 -20.41 15.18
CA ARG A 124 3.47 -21.45 14.58
C ARG A 124 4.79 -21.61 15.34
N THR A 125 5.40 -20.54 15.78
CA THR A 125 6.62 -20.57 16.59
C THR A 125 6.37 -21.23 17.94
N THR A 126 5.27 -20.90 18.59
CA THR A 126 4.88 -21.48 19.88
C THR A 126 4.61 -22.99 19.76
N GLU A 127 3.91 -23.42 18.73
CA GLU A 127 3.66 -24.84 18.46
C GLU A 127 4.96 -25.60 18.18
N ARG A 128 5.86 -25.04 17.38
CA ARG A 128 7.18 -25.63 17.12
C ARG A 128 7.97 -25.81 18.41
N ARG A 129 7.96 -24.82 19.30
CA ARG A 129 8.63 -24.90 20.61
C ARG A 129 8.02 -26.01 21.48
N LYS A 130 6.69 -26.13 21.50
CA LYS A 130 5.99 -27.20 22.23
C LYS A 130 6.36 -28.57 21.70
N VAL A 131 6.39 -28.75 20.38
CA VAL A 131 6.80 -30.01 19.75
C VAL A 131 8.26 -30.35 20.06
N GLN A 132 9.15 -29.39 19.96
CA GLN A 132 10.57 -29.57 20.30
C GLN A 132 10.77 -29.93 21.77
N ALA A 133 10.04 -29.29 22.68
CA ALA A 133 10.08 -29.61 24.10
C ALA A 133 9.62 -31.05 24.38
N LYS A 134 8.54 -31.50 23.75
CA LYS A 134 8.05 -32.89 23.86
C LYS A 134 9.05 -33.92 23.32
N LEU A 135 9.68 -33.61 22.17
CA LEU A 135 10.72 -34.46 21.59
C LEU A 135 11.95 -34.54 22.51
N ALA A 136 12.36 -33.42 23.09
CA ALA A 136 13.47 -33.36 24.04
C ALA A 136 13.20 -34.17 25.29
N GLU A 137 11.97 -34.14 25.83
CA GLU A 137 11.54 -34.97 26.95
C GLU A 137 11.57 -36.46 26.60
N GLN A 138 11.16 -36.86 25.39
CA GLN A 138 11.20 -38.24 24.93
C GLN A 138 12.62 -38.74 24.69
N LEU A 139 13.54 -37.89 24.29
CA LEU A 139 14.93 -38.23 23.97
C LEU A 139 15.89 -38.05 25.16
N GLY A 140 15.48 -37.26 26.16
CA GLY A 140 16.34 -36.87 27.29
C GLY A 140 16.06 -37.63 28.59
N ALA A 141 15.19 -38.61 28.55
CA ALA A 141 14.89 -39.41 29.74
C ALA A 141 16.00 -40.43 30.01
#